data_469759e4fe92eb672f53d575a4149ef7
#
_entry.id   469759e4fe92eb672f53d575a4149ef7
#
_cell.length_a   1.000
_cell.length_b   1.000
_cell.length_c   1.000
_cell.angle_alpha   90.00
_cell.angle_beta   90.00
_cell.angle_gamma   90.00
#
_symmetry.space_group_name_H-M   'P 1'
#
loop_
_entity.id
_entity.type
_entity.pdbx_description
1 polymer ?
#
loop_
_entity_poly.entity_id
_entity_poly.type
_entity_poly.pdbx_seq_one_letter_code
_entity_poly.pdbx_strand_id
1 'polypeptide(L)'
;MKKLLLAVLLAPLIALAAYPEKPITLIVAYSPGGGTDLVARGIAPYLEKYLGGGAKIVIVNRAGAGGEVGFAAIANAAPDGYTIGFVNTPPLMTIPIERTAQFGGPQRFELLGNIIDDPCNFAVHSDLPIRDLKELAAYARANPGKVTVGSTGIGSDDHLVMLMFERAAGVKMTHIPYKGSADVRAAIQSGQLTVAAMNVGEALQSIRGGAPMRNIGQFAPARSNLAPDLATAREQGFDIVLSSLRGMAAPKGLPPEIRERLVKAVASAAADPEFQAQATKFFAPLRFLTPAQFEREIREADAGFRQMWKELPWAEK
;
A
#
# COMPACT_ATOMS: atom_id res chain seq x y z
N MET A 1 -66.20 1.02 -40.90
CA MET A 1 -65.71 1.61 -39.64
C MET A 1 -64.58 0.71 -39.10
N LYS A 2 -63.30 1.02 -39.36
CA LYS A 2 -62.15 0.26 -38.91
C LYS A 2 -61.73 0.81 -37.54
N LYS A 3 -61.82 0.00 -36.48
CA LYS A 3 -61.30 0.32 -35.15
C LYS A 3 -59.82 0.06 -35.13
N LEU A 4 -59.01 1.13 -35.02
CA LEU A 4 -57.55 1.06 -34.81
C LEU A 4 -57.34 0.81 -33.34
N LEU A 5 -56.84 -0.40 -32.97
CA LEU A 5 -56.35 -0.69 -31.63
C LEU A 5 -54.90 -0.13 -31.50
N LEU A 6 -54.77 0.90 -30.67
CA LEU A 6 -53.49 1.45 -30.30
C LEU A 6 -52.88 0.58 -29.16
N ALA A 7 -51.94 -0.31 -29.51
CA ALA A 7 -51.17 -1.08 -28.53
C ALA A 7 -50.10 -0.17 -27.93
N VAL A 8 -50.32 0.30 -26.70
CA VAL A 8 -49.30 1.00 -25.91
C VAL A 8 -48.28 -0.04 -25.43
N LEU A 9 -47.09 -0.06 -26.04
CA LEU A 9 -45.95 -0.78 -25.56
C LEU A 9 -45.48 -0.13 -24.25
N LEU A 10 -45.87 -0.70 -23.10
CA LEU A 10 -45.21 -0.45 -21.83
C LEU A 10 -43.83 -1.14 -21.87
N ALA A 11 -42.80 -0.38 -22.24
CA ALA A 11 -41.44 -0.81 -21.97
C ALA A 11 -41.27 -0.86 -20.43
N PRO A 12 -40.78 -1.98 -19.85
CA PRO A 12 -40.48 -2.00 -18.43
C PRO A 12 -39.39 -0.97 -18.19
N LEU A 13 -39.65 0.08 -17.41
CA LEU A 13 -38.62 0.84 -16.75
C LEU A 13 -37.91 -0.16 -15.82
N ILE A 14 -36.78 -0.68 -16.26
CA ILE A 14 -35.84 -1.34 -15.37
C ILE A 14 -35.38 -0.22 -14.45
N ALA A 15 -36.00 -0.15 -13.27
CA ALA A 15 -35.46 0.65 -12.17
C ALA A 15 -34.03 0.13 -11.95
N LEU A 16 -33.03 0.88 -12.40
CA LEU A 16 -31.66 0.61 -12.00
C LEU A 16 -31.64 0.63 -10.47
N ALA A 17 -31.52 -0.55 -9.90
CA ALA A 17 -31.40 -0.71 -8.48
C ALA A 17 -30.29 0.21 -7.97
N ALA A 18 -30.57 1.00 -6.94
CA ALA A 18 -29.68 2.08 -6.52
C ALA A 18 -28.43 1.48 -5.85
N TYR A 19 -27.35 1.29 -6.64
CA TYR A 19 -26.05 0.89 -6.07
C TYR A 19 -25.60 1.90 -5.00
N PRO A 20 -25.07 1.46 -3.82
CA PRO A 20 -25.02 0.07 -3.34
C PRO A 20 -26.31 -0.34 -2.58
N GLU A 21 -26.80 -1.57 -2.80
CA GLU A 21 -27.96 -2.15 -2.10
C GLU A 21 -27.55 -3.12 -0.99
N LYS A 22 -26.30 -3.53 -0.95
CA LYS A 22 -25.68 -4.43 0.05
C LYS A 22 -24.31 -3.90 0.46
N PRO A 23 -23.75 -4.38 1.57
CA PRO A 23 -22.41 -3.99 2.01
C PRO A 23 -21.33 -4.25 0.94
N ILE A 24 -20.41 -3.30 0.80
CA ILE A 24 -19.23 -3.40 -0.05
C ILE A 24 -18.08 -3.96 0.78
N THR A 25 -17.43 -5.00 0.29
CA THR A 25 -16.22 -5.56 0.90
C THR A 25 -15.01 -4.75 0.47
N LEU A 26 -14.27 -4.21 1.43
CA LEU A 26 -12.99 -3.53 1.23
C LEU A 26 -11.85 -4.45 1.66
N ILE A 27 -11.14 -5.00 0.69
CA ILE A 27 -10.02 -5.93 0.94
C ILE A 27 -8.75 -5.16 1.27
N VAL A 28 -8.06 -5.60 2.32
CA VAL A 28 -6.72 -5.17 2.73
C VAL A 28 -5.78 -6.36 2.62
N ALA A 29 -4.73 -6.22 1.81
CA ALA A 29 -3.82 -7.32 1.47
C ALA A 29 -2.77 -7.65 2.55
N TYR A 30 -2.86 -7.05 3.73
CA TYR A 30 -1.89 -7.13 4.82
C TYR A 30 -2.56 -7.38 6.17
N SER A 31 -1.75 -7.71 7.18
CA SER A 31 -2.22 -7.99 8.55
C SER A 31 -2.96 -6.79 9.16
N PRO A 32 -3.99 -7.04 10.01
CA PRO A 32 -4.67 -5.98 10.74
C PRO A 32 -3.72 -5.15 11.60
N GLY A 33 -3.99 -3.84 11.69
CA GLY A 33 -3.18 -2.89 12.46
C GLY A 33 -1.89 -2.44 11.78
N GLY A 34 -1.63 -2.85 10.54
CA GLY A 34 -0.62 -2.28 9.66
C GLY A 34 -1.11 -1.00 8.98
N GLY A 35 -0.19 -0.27 8.32
CA GLY A 35 -0.48 1.04 7.74
C GLY A 35 -1.64 1.05 6.74
N THR A 36 -1.72 0.06 5.84
CA THR A 36 -2.83 -0.04 4.88
C THR A 36 -4.17 -0.31 5.58
N ASP A 37 -4.19 -1.15 6.62
CA ASP A 37 -5.42 -1.46 7.39
C ASP A 37 -5.95 -0.22 8.12
N LEU A 38 -5.06 0.57 8.70
CA LEU A 38 -5.44 1.80 9.38
C LEU A 38 -6.01 2.85 8.44
N VAL A 39 -5.41 3.01 7.27
CA VAL A 39 -5.95 3.88 6.22
C VAL A 39 -7.32 3.39 5.76
N ALA A 40 -7.47 2.07 5.52
CA ALA A 40 -8.75 1.49 5.11
C ALA A 40 -9.85 1.75 6.14
N ARG A 41 -9.56 1.54 7.44
CA ARG A 41 -10.52 1.83 8.53
C ARG A 41 -10.78 3.31 8.70
N GLY A 42 -9.78 4.16 8.49
CA GLY A 42 -9.93 5.61 8.58
C GLY A 42 -10.78 6.19 7.45
N ILE A 43 -10.63 5.70 6.21
CA ILE A 43 -11.36 6.25 5.06
C ILE A 43 -12.77 5.63 4.88
N ALA A 44 -13.02 4.42 5.41
CA ALA A 44 -14.28 3.70 5.21
C ALA A 44 -15.54 4.51 5.58
N PRO A 45 -15.62 5.23 6.72
CA PRO A 45 -16.79 6.05 7.05
C PRO A 45 -17.04 7.17 6.03
N TYR A 46 -16.00 7.72 5.43
CA TYR A 46 -16.09 8.77 4.41
C TYR A 46 -16.49 8.21 3.06
N LEU A 47 -16.04 7.00 2.71
CA LEU A 47 -16.55 6.28 1.54
C LEU A 47 -18.06 6.00 1.68
N GLU A 48 -18.52 5.54 2.86
CA GLU A 48 -19.95 5.35 3.16
C GLU A 48 -20.72 6.67 2.98
N LYS A 49 -20.21 7.78 3.53
CA LYS A 49 -20.78 9.13 3.41
C LYS A 49 -20.96 9.55 1.94
N TYR A 50 -19.92 9.41 1.13
CA TYR A 50 -19.94 9.92 -0.25
C TYR A 50 -20.57 8.94 -1.26
N LEU A 51 -20.64 7.66 -0.96
CA LEU A 51 -21.47 6.71 -1.70
C LEU A 51 -22.95 6.94 -1.47
N GLY A 52 -23.35 7.38 -0.27
CA GLY A 52 -24.75 7.62 0.07
C GLY A 52 -25.59 6.34 0.09
N GLY A 53 -26.93 6.50 0.07
CA GLY A 53 -27.85 5.37 -0.05
C GLY A 53 -27.78 4.34 1.09
N GLY A 54 -27.23 4.72 2.26
CA GLY A 54 -27.01 3.77 3.36
C GLY A 54 -25.85 2.79 3.14
N ALA A 55 -24.92 3.14 2.25
CA ALA A 55 -23.74 2.33 1.97
C ALA A 55 -23.02 1.86 3.26
N LYS A 56 -22.57 0.62 3.26
CA LYS A 56 -21.76 0.03 4.33
C LYS A 56 -20.49 -0.57 3.76
N ILE A 57 -19.36 -0.31 4.42
CA ILE A 57 -18.04 -0.84 4.05
C ILE A 57 -17.62 -1.87 5.10
N VAL A 58 -17.37 -3.10 4.65
CA VAL A 58 -16.85 -4.18 5.51
C VAL A 58 -15.40 -4.45 5.15
N ILE A 59 -14.49 -4.21 6.10
CA ILE A 59 -13.06 -4.40 5.87
C ILE A 59 -12.69 -5.85 6.14
N VAL A 60 -12.00 -6.47 5.17
CA VAL A 60 -11.54 -7.86 5.24
C VAL A 60 -10.04 -7.92 4.94
N ASN A 61 -9.26 -8.32 5.95
CA ASN A 61 -7.83 -8.54 5.76
C ASN A 61 -7.57 -9.90 5.11
N ARG A 62 -6.84 -9.92 3.99
CA ARG A 62 -6.39 -11.08 3.21
C ARG A 62 -4.88 -11.03 3.05
N ALA A 63 -4.17 -11.20 4.15
CA ALA A 63 -2.71 -11.11 4.20
C ALA A 63 -2.03 -12.38 3.66
N GLY A 64 -0.86 -12.21 3.02
CA GLY A 64 -0.01 -13.32 2.60
C GLY A 64 0.71 -13.06 1.28
N ALA A 65 1.85 -13.73 1.10
CA ALA A 65 2.69 -13.69 -0.11
C ALA A 65 3.01 -12.27 -0.61
N GLY A 66 3.39 -11.35 0.31
CA GLY A 66 3.71 -9.95 -0.03
C GLY A 66 2.50 -9.11 -0.49
N GLY A 67 1.28 -9.55 -0.21
CA GLY A 67 0.02 -8.92 -0.67
C GLY A 67 -0.69 -9.67 -1.79
N GLU A 68 -0.06 -10.68 -2.41
CA GLU A 68 -0.62 -11.41 -3.55
C GLU A 68 -1.99 -12.02 -3.26
N VAL A 69 -2.19 -12.58 -2.05
CA VAL A 69 -3.46 -13.18 -1.62
C VAL A 69 -4.61 -12.17 -1.67
N GLY A 70 -4.37 -10.96 -1.15
CA GLY A 70 -5.37 -9.89 -1.16
C GLY A 70 -5.60 -9.33 -2.56
N PHE A 71 -4.55 -9.11 -3.33
CA PHE A 71 -4.66 -8.63 -4.72
C PHE A 71 -5.42 -9.62 -5.60
N ALA A 72 -5.18 -10.94 -5.43
CA ALA A 72 -5.93 -11.97 -6.12
C ALA A 72 -7.41 -11.97 -5.71
N ALA A 73 -7.71 -11.78 -4.44
CA ALA A 73 -9.09 -11.67 -3.95
C ALA A 73 -9.85 -10.47 -4.54
N ILE A 74 -9.15 -9.35 -4.82
CA ILE A 74 -9.74 -8.20 -5.53
C ILE A 74 -9.89 -8.53 -7.01
N ALA A 75 -8.80 -8.88 -7.70
CA ALA A 75 -8.77 -9.02 -9.17
C ALA A 75 -9.71 -10.11 -9.71
N ASN A 76 -9.96 -11.16 -8.92
CA ASN A 76 -10.79 -12.31 -9.30
C ASN A 76 -12.24 -12.23 -8.79
N ALA A 77 -12.61 -11.15 -8.12
CA ALA A 77 -13.99 -10.91 -7.71
C ALA A 77 -14.87 -10.53 -8.91
N ALA A 78 -16.19 -10.61 -8.73
CA ALA A 78 -17.13 -10.12 -9.73
C ALA A 78 -16.99 -8.60 -9.93
N PRO A 79 -16.98 -8.09 -11.17
CA PRO A 79 -16.85 -6.67 -11.44
C PRO A 79 -18.20 -5.92 -11.28
N ASP A 80 -18.83 -6.10 -10.12
CA ASP A 80 -20.14 -5.53 -9.78
C ASP A 80 -20.06 -4.37 -8.78
N GLY A 81 -18.85 -3.98 -8.37
CA GLY A 81 -18.60 -2.90 -7.43
C GLY A 81 -18.73 -3.27 -5.95
N TYR A 82 -19.11 -4.50 -5.61
CA TYR A 82 -19.26 -4.94 -4.21
C TYR A 82 -17.99 -5.54 -3.59
N THR A 83 -16.93 -5.67 -4.38
CA THR A 83 -15.58 -5.95 -3.89
C THR A 83 -14.63 -4.89 -4.43
N ILE A 84 -14.05 -4.14 -3.52
CA ILE A 84 -12.97 -3.18 -3.78
C ILE A 84 -11.82 -3.48 -2.83
N GLY A 85 -10.68 -2.85 -2.98
CA GLY A 85 -9.59 -3.05 -2.03
C GLY A 85 -8.46 -2.08 -2.22
N PHE A 86 -7.49 -2.16 -1.32
CA PHE A 86 -6.22 -1.46 -1.45
C PHE A 86 -5.23 -2.31 -2.24
N VAL A 87 -4.57 -1.68 -3.20
CA VAL A 87 -3.38 -2.18 -3.90
C VAL A 87 -2.19 -1.31 -3.55
N ASN A 88 -1.07 -1.95 -3.26
CA ASN A 88 0.14 -1.27 -2.85
C ASN A 88 1.24 -1.43 -3.90
N THR A 89 1.99 -0.35 -4.14
CA THR A 89 3.24 -0.42 -4.88
C THR A 89 4.41 -0.57 -3.90
N PRO A 90 5.51 -1.21 -4.26
CA PRO A 90 5.85 -1.95 -5.49
C PRO A 90 5.16 -3.31 -5.71
N PRO A 91 4.60 -4.03 -4.69
CA PRO A 91 4.17 -5.45 -4.83
C PRO A 91 3.22 -5.72 -6.00
N LEU A 92 2.35 -4.76 -6.33
CA LEU A 92 1.45 -4.86 -7.49
C LEU A 92 2.19 -5.14 -8.81
N MET A 93 3.44 -4.69 -8.92
CA MET A 93 4.31 -4.84 -10.10
C MET A 93 5.40 -5.87 -9.89
N THR A 94 6.02 -5.91 -8.70
CA THR A 94 7.18 -6.76 -8.44
C THR A 94 6.83 -8.24 -8.36
N ILE A 95 5.65 -8.58 -7.86
CA ILE A 95 5.18 -9.97 -7.81
C ILE A 95 5.07 -10.58 -9.22
N PRO A 96 4.38 -9.96 -10.20
CA PRO A 96 4.31 -10.53 -11.56
C PRO A 96 5.61 -10.42 -12.37
N ILE A 97 6.58 -9.61 -11.92
CA ILE A 97 7.92 -9.59 -12.50
C ILE A 97 8.73 -10.82 -12.04
N GLU A 98 8.60 -11.17 -10.75
CA GLU A 98 9.33 -12.28 -10.13
C GLU A 98 8.74 -13.65 -10.52
N ARG A 99 7.41 -13.78 -10.53
CA ARG A 99 6.71 -15.06 -10.70
C ARG A 99 5.34 -14.91 -11.35
N THR A 100 4.72 -16.03 -11.70
CA THR A 100 3.32 -16.03 -12.16
C THR A 100 2.40 -15.64 -11.00
N ALA A 101 1.88 -14.43 -11.04
CA ALA A 101 1.00 -13.90 -10.00
C ALA A 101 -0.44 -14.43 -10.13
N GLN A 102 -1.07 -14.78 -8.99
CA GLN A 102 -2.47 -15.27 -8.96
C GLN A 102 -3.48 -14.19 -9.40
N PHE A 103 -3.12 -12.92 -9.31
CA PHE A 103 -3.92 -11.79 -9.81
C PHE A 103 -3.59 -11.41 -11.26
N GLY A 104 -2.58 -12.01 -11.88
CA GLY A 104 -2.19 -11.80 -13.27
C GLY A 104 -1.33 -10.55 -13.52
N GLY A 105 -1.60 -9.43 -12.88
CA GLY A 105 -0.83 -8.19 -13.00
C GLY A 105 -1.68 -6.91 -12.89
N PRO A 106 -1.06 -5.72 -12.97
CA PRO A 106 -1.73 -4.44 -12.75
C PRO A 106 -2.93 -4.18 -13.68
N GLN A 107 -2.91 -4.72 -14.89
CA GLN A 107 -3.98 -4.57 -15.90
C GLN A 107 -5.31 -5.23 -15.50
N ARG A 108 -5.30 -6.09 -14.48
CA ARG A 108 -6.50 -6.78 -13.95
C ARG A 108 -7.33 -5.90 -13.02
N PHE A 109 -6.86 -4.71 -12.75
CA PHE A 109 -7.51 -3.79 -11.81
C PHE A 109 -8.12 -2.58 -12.54
N GLU A 110 -9.27 -2.15 -12.06
CA GLU A 110 -9.83 -0.84 -12.29
C GLU A 110 -9.35 0.06 -11.15
N LEU A 111 -8.42 0.96 -11.43
CA LEU A 111 -7.88 1.88 -10.42
C LEU A 111 -8.93 2.96 -10.10
N LEU A 112 -9.14 3.21 -8.82
CA LEU A 112 -10.13 4.18 -8.31
C LEU A 112 -9.47 5.47 -7.81
N GLY A 113 -8.17 5.43 -7.54
CA GLY A 113 -7.34 6.56 -7.11
C GLY A 113 -6.31 6.15 -6.06
N ASN A 114 -5.20 6.88 -5.97
CA ASN A 114 -4.23 6.72 -4.89
C ASN A 114 -4.59 7.59 -3.70
N ILE A 115 -4.32 7.13 -2.49
CA ILE A 115 -4.61 7.86 -1.24
C ILE A 115 -3.34 8.26 -0.51
N ILE A 116 -2.34 7.37 -0.45
CA ILE A 116 -1.13 7.50 0.36
C ILE A 116 0.12 7.41 -0.53
N ASP A 117 1.15 8.16 -0.16
CA ASP A 117 2.53 8.00 -0.63
C ASP A 117 3.45 8.04 0.58
N ASP A 118 3.80 6.87 1.11
CA ASP A 118 4.55 6.75 2.35
C ASP A 118 6.00 6.32 2.05
N PRO A 119 7.01 7.18 2.29
CA PRO A 119 8.41 6.83 2.05
C PRO A 119 8.86 5.65 2.90
N CYS A 120 9.74 4.81 2.33
CA CYS A 120 10.42 3.77 3.08
C CYS A 120 11.30 4.37 4.19
N ASN A 121 11.53 3.62 5.24
CA ASN A 121 12.34 3.98 6.38
C ASN A 121 13.00 2.75 6.97
N PHE A 122 14.18 2.92 7.56
CA PHE A 122 14.75 1.96 8.47
C PHE A 122 14.63 2.44 9.90
N ALA A 123 14.13 1.55 10.77
CA ALA A 123 14.16 1.72 12.20
C ALA A 123 14.90 0.56 12.87
N VAL A 124 15.59 0.84 13.95
CA VAL A 124 16.33 -0.16 14.75
C VAL A 124 15.76 -0.21 16.16
N HIS A 125 16.00 -1.32 16.87
CA HIS A 125 15.68 -1.36 18.31
C HIS A 125 16.47 -0.26 19.04
N SER A 126 15.81 0.46 19.95
CA SER A 126 16.38 1.65 20.61
C SER A 126 17.64 1.37 21.42
N ASP A 127 17.84 0.13 21.88
CA ASP A 127 19.02 -0.28 22.64
C ASP A 127 20.27 -0.48 21.78
N LEU A 128 20.11 -0.57 20.46
CA LEU A 128 21.25 -0.71 19.56
C LEU A 128 22.00 0.62 19.40
N PRO A 129 23.35 0.59 19.35
CA PRO A 129 24.18 1.79 19.16
C PRO A 129 24.22 2.24 17.70
N ILE A 130 23.05 2.25 17.01
CA ILE A 130 22.91 2.60 15.60
C ILE A 130 21.97 3.80 15.52
N ARG A 131 22.45 4.95 15.01
CA ARG A 131 21.69 6.21 14.99
C ARG A 131 21.38 6.72 13.60
N ASP A 132 22.11 6.21 12.61
CA ASP A 132 21.97 6.60 11.20
C ASP A 132 22.32 5.42 10.26
N LEU A 133 22.14 5.63 8.95
CA LEU A 133 22.41 4.61 7.93
C LEU A 133 23.93 4.30 7.79
N LYS A 134 24.81 5.25 8.09
CA LYS A 134 26.25 5.03 8.04
C LYS A 134 26.69 4.12 9.18
N GLU A 135 26.15 4.35 10.39
CA GLU A 135 26.37 3.47 11.54
C GLU A 135 25.78 2.07 11.30
N LEU A 136 24.60 1.97 10.66
CA LEU A 136 24.06 0.67 10.24
C LEU A 136 25.00 -0.05 9.27
N ALA A 137 25.53 0.64 8.27
CA ALA A 137 26.49 0.06 7.33
C ALA A 137 27.77 -0.43 8.03
N ALA A 138 28.30 0.37 8.96
CA ALA A 138 29.47 -0.02 9.77
C ALA A 138 29.17 -1.23 10.65
N TYR A 139 28.02 -1.24 11.31
CA TYR A 139 27.57 -2.35 12.15
C TYR A 139 27.39 -3.65 11.34
N ALA A 140 26.78 -3.57 10.14
CA ALA A 140 26.61 -4.73 9.26
C ALA A 140 27.95 -5.30 8.76
N ARG A 141 28.94 -4.43 8.45
CA ARG A 141 30.30 -4.88 8.09
C ARG A 141 30.99 -5.61 9.24
N ALA A 142 30.82 -5.12 10.46
CA ALA A 142 31.43 -5.75 11.66
C ALA A 142 30.69 -7.06 12.07
N ASN A 143 29.45 -7.25 11.61
CA ASN A 143 28.59 -8.38 11.98
C ASN A 143 27.99 -9.07 10.74
N PRO A 144 28.81 -9.65 9.83
CA PRO A 144 28.32 -10.21 8.58
C PRO A 144 27.29 -11.32 8.82
N GLY A 145 26.13 -11.22 8.13
CA GLY A 145 25.01 -12.16 8.22
C GLY A 145 24.19 -12.11 9.52
N LYS A 146 24.55 -11.26 10.50
CA LYS A 146 23.84 -11.16 11.79
C LYS A 146 22.78 -10.06 11.83
N VAL A 147 22.82 -9.11 10.90
CA VAL A 147 21.83 -8.04 10.84
C VAL A 147 20.57 -8.58 10.17
N THR A 148 19.52 -8.78 10.94
CA THR A 148 18.21 -9.21 10.45
C THR A 148 17.35 -7.99 10.09
N VAL A 149 16.68 -8.06 8.94
CA VAL A 149 15.80 -6.99 8.45
C VAL A 149 14.40 -7.55 8.21
N GLY A 150 13.44 -7.10 8.97
CA GLY A 150 12.03 -7.43 8.76
C GLY A 150 11.40 -6.56 7.68
N SER A 151 10.63 -7.16 6.79
CA SER A 151 9.87 -6.48 5.72
C SER A 151 8.43 -6.98 5.64
N THR A 152 7.61 -6.31 4.84
CA THR A 152 6.22 -6.73 4.56
C THR A 152 6.10 -7.80 3.46
N GLY A 153 7.22 -8.41 3.07
CA GLY A 153 7.27 -9.53 2.13
C GLY A 153 8.29 -9.34 1.01
N ILE A 154 8.51 -10.43 0.26
CA ILE A 154 9.42 -10.44 -0.90
C ILE A 154 8.88 -9.49 -1.97
N GLY A 155 9.75 -8.65 -2.53
CA GLY A 155 9.39 -7.65 -3.55
C GLY A 155 8.60 -6.44 -3.00
N SER A 156 8.41 -6.31 -1.67
CA SER A 156 7.89 -5.09 -1.06
C SER A 156 8.90 -3.95 -1.17
N ASP A 157 8.44 -2.72 -1.01
CA ASP A 157 9.29 -1.55 -0.90
C ASP A 157 10.35 -1.70 0.20
N ASP A 158 9.99 -2.26 1.34
CA ASP A 158 10.88 -2.57 2.45
C ASP A 158 12.01 -3.52 2.06
N HIS A 159 11.68 -4.59 1.33
CA HIS A 159 12.66 -5.55 0.84
C HIS A 159 13.56 -4.93 -0.23
N LEU A 160 12.97 -4.21 -1.18
CA LEU A 160 13.74 -3.55 -2.24
C LEU A 160 14.71 -2.51 -1.69
N VAL A 161 14.27 -1.68 -0.73
CA VAL A 161 15.16 -0.68 -0.12
C VAL A 161 16.29 -1.33 0.67
N MET A 162 16.05 -2.50 1.30
CA MET A 162 17.11 -3.30 1.93
C MET A 162 18.17 -3.73 0.91
N LEU A 163 17.74 -4.30 -0.22
CA LEU A 163 18.65 -4.75 -1.29
C LEU A 163 19.43 -3.58 -1.91
N MET A 164 18.77 -2.44 -2.15
CA MET A 164 19.41 -1.23 -2.64
C MET A 164 20.46 -0.70 -1.64
N PHE A 165 20.13 -0.73 -0.36
CA PHE A 165 21.07 -0.34 0.70
C PHE A 165 22.25 -1.29 0.82
N GLU A 166 22.02 -2.60 0.77
CA GLU A 166 23.11 -3.61 0.74
C GLU A 166 24.12 -3.33 -0.39
N ARG A 167 23.60 -3.08 -1.60
CA ARG A 167 24.41 -2.78 -2.77
C ARG A 167 25.19 -1.47 -2.58
N ALA A 168 24.51 -0.40 -2.15
CA ALA A 168 25.13 0.92 -1.97
C ALA A 168 26.17 0.96 -0.84
N ALA A 169 25.92 0.22 0.25
CA ALA A 169 26.80 0.16 1.42
C ALA A 169 27.89 -0.92 1.31
N GLY A 170 27.79 -1.85 0.35
CA GLY A 170 28.70 -3.00 0.23
C GLY A 170 28.61 -3.95 1.43
N VAL A 171 27.40 -4.24 1.90
CA VAL A 171 27.12 -5.12 3.05
C VAL A 171 26.11 -6.20 2.68
N LYS A 172 25.95 -7.19 3.58
CA LYS A 172 24.90 -8.21 3.50
C LYS A 172 24.12 -8.27 4.81
N MET A 173 22.81 -8.35 4.69
CA MET A 173 21.86 -8.49 5.79
C MET A 173 20.96 -9.71 5.56
N THR A 174 20.31 -10.19 6.60
CA THR A 174 19.41 -11.34 6.51
C THR A 174 17.97 -10.86 6.44
N HIS A 175 17.32 -11.11 5.32
CA HIS A 175 15.91 -10.76 5.10
C HIS A 175 14.97 -11.69 5.86
N ILE A 176 13.96 -11.13 6.53
CA ILE A 176 12.89 -11.87 7.22
C ILE A 176 11.52 -11.30 6.77
N PRO A 177 10.83 -12.00 5.85
CA PRO A 177 9.54 -11.52 5.36
C PRO A 177 8.39 -11.80 6.34
N TYR A 178 7.52 -10.81 6.54
CA TYR A 178 6.30 -10.88 7.35
C TYR A 178 5.06 -10.59 6.49
N LYS A 179 3.86 -10.80 7.08
CA LYS A 179 2.57 -10.58 6.38
C LYS A 179 2.10 -9.13 6.40
N GLY A 180 2.78 -8.26 7.13
CA GLY A 180 2.46 -6.83 7.25
C GLY A 180 3.31 -6.13 8.30
N SER A 181 3.28 -4.79 8.32
CA SER A 181 4.09 -3.98 9.24
C SER A 181 3.72 -4.16 10.72
N ALA A 182 2.49 -4.59 11.04
CA ALA A 182 2.13 -4.95 12.41
C ALA A 182 2.96 -6.13 12.94
N ASP A 183 3.23 -7.12 12.08
CA ASP A 183 4.05 -8.29 12.43
C ASP A 183 5.53 -7.89 12.56
N VAL A 184 6.04 -7.02 11.66
CA VAL A 184 7.41 -6.47 11.74
C VAL A 184 7.59 -5.70 13.05
N ARG A 185 6.59 -4.87 13.43
CA ARG A 185 6.58 -4.16 14.71
C ARG A 185 6.66 -5.12 15.90
N ALA A 186 5.86 -6.18 15.91
CA ALA A 186 5.90 -7.17 17.00
C ALA A 186 7.28 -7.85 17.10
N ALA A 187 7.89 -8.15 15.96
CA ALA A 187 9.21 -8.80 15.91
C ALA A 187 10.35 -7.88 16.40
N ILE A 188 10.34 -6.57 16.04
CA ILE A 188 11.35 -5.63 16.57
C ILE A 188 11.14 -5.38 18.07
N GLN A 189 9.91 -5.30 18.55
CA GLN A 189 9.58 -5.13 19.96
C GLN A 189 10.06 -6.31 20.82
N SER A 190 10.03 -7.53 20.27
CA SER A 190 10.53 -8.73 20.98
C SER A 190 12.03 -8.97 20.80
N GLY A 191 12.76 -8.06 20.14
CA GLY A 191 14.21 -8.19 19.92
C GLY A 191 14.59 -9.24 18.87
N GLN A 192 13.65 -9.74 18.07
CA GLN A 192 13.92 -10.72 17.00
C GLN A 192 14.56 -10.11 15.76
N LEU A 193 14.44 -8.78 15.59
CA LEU A 193 15.00 -8.04 14.46
C LEU A 193 16.02 -7.01 14.91
N THR A 194 17.04 -6.83 14.07
CA THR A 194 17.99 -5.70 14.19
C THR A 194 17.39 -4.45 13.56
N VAL A 195 16.75 -4.60 12.38
CA VAL A 195 16.16 -3.53 11.59
C VAL A 195 14.70 -3.89 11.27
N ALA A 196 13.83 -2.95 11.50
CA ALA A 196 12.47 -2.95 10.95
C ALA A 196 12.49 -2.05 9.70
N ALA A 197 12.41 -2.65 8.52
CA ALA A 197 12.09 -1.92 7.30
C ALA A 197 10.57 -1.75 7.25
N MET A 198 10.13 -0.51 7.25
CA MET A 198 8.72 -0.11 7.20
C MET A 198 8.62 1.35 6.74
N ASN A 199 7.44 1.81 6.37
CA ASN A 199 7.30 3.20 5.93
C ASN A 199 7.38 4.19 7.10
N VAL A 200 7.67 5.45 6.80
CA VAL A 200 7.84 6.52 7.81
C VAL A 200 6.61 6.64 8.71
N GLY A 201 5.41 6.68 8.12
CA GLY A 201 4.17 6.79 8.89
C GLY A 201 3.93 5.63 9.83
N GLU A 202 4.21 4.39 9.38
CA GLU A 202 4.08 3.17 10.17
C GLU A 202 5.06 3.13 11.35
N ALA A 203 6.31 3.57 11.11
CA ALA A 203 7.35 3.64 12.14
C ALA A 203 6.98 4.68 13.21
N LEU A 204 6.55 5.89 12.81
CA LEU A 204 6.13 6.94 13.74
C LEU A 204 4.94 6.49 14.59
N GLN A 205 3.97 5.80 13.99
CA GLN A 205 2.84 5.27 14.73
C GLN A 205 3.27 4.20 15.74
N SER A 206 4.20 3.31 15.35
CA SER A 206 4.74 2.27 16.21
C SER A 206 5.48 2.89 17.41
N ILE A 207 6.32 3.89 17.17
CA ILE A 207 7.06 4.63 18.21
C ILE A 207 6.08 5.34 19.16
N ARG A 208 5.06 6.01 18.62
CA ARG A 208 4.01 6.65 19.44
C ARG A 208 3.24 5.63 20.29
N GLY A 209 3.08 4.42 19.78
CA GLY A 209 2.48 3.29 20.49
C GLY A 209 3.41 2.62 21.51
N GLY A 210 4.61 3.19 21.77
CA GLY A 210 5.56 2.69 22.77
C GLY A 210 6.50 1.59 22.25
N ALA A 211 6.59 1.36 20.95
CA ALA A 211 7.58 0.43 20.41
C ALA A 211 9.01 0.93 20.71
N PRO A 212 9.90 0.09 21.26
CA PRO A 212 11.28 0.47 21.59
C PRO A 212 12.15 0.52 20.33
N MET A 213 11.83 1.46 19.44
CA MET A 213 12.52 1.60 18.15
C MET A 213 12.83 3.06 17.84
N ARG A 214 13.84 3.27 17.02
CA ARG A 214 14.31 4.57 16.55
C ARG A 214 14.47 4.55 15.04
N ASN A 215 13.91 5.56 14.36
CA ASN A 215 14.15 5.78 12.94
C ASN A 215 15.58 6.25 12.71
N ILE A 216 16.25 5.72 11.69
CA ILE A 216 17.64 6.02 11.36
C ILE A 216 17.86 6.59 9.96
N GLY A 217 16.84 6.58 9.11
CA GLY A 217 16.88 7.20 7.79
C GLY A 217 15.63 6.93 6.98
N GLN A 218 15.15 7.98 6.28
CA GLN A 218 14.04 7.87 5.35
C GLN A 218 14.53 7.88 3.90
N PHE A 219 13.88 7.09 3.05
CA PHE A 219 14.26 6.94 1.64
C PHE A 219 13.37 7.81 0.73
N ALA A 220 13.19 9.04 1.13
CA ALA A 220 12.42 10.06 0.43
C ALA A 220 13.33 10.97 -0.42
N PRO A 221 12.81 11.62 -1.49
CA PRO A 221 13.58 12.59 -2.26
C PRO A 221 13.95 13.85 -1.47
N ALA A 222 13.12 14.20 -0.48
CA ALA A 222 13.32 15.26 0.52
C ALA A 222 12.72 14.76 1.84
N ARG A 223 13.05 15.41 2.96
CA ARG A 223 12.49 15.03 4.27
C ARG A 223 10.97 15.12 4.28
N SER A 224 10.32 14.06 4.69
CA SER A 224 8.86 14.01 4.86
C SER A 224 8.41 15.00 5.91
N ASN A 225 7.29 15.68 5.67
CA ASN A 225 6.65 16.57 6.66
C ASN A 225 6.25 15.81 7.95
N LEU A 226 6.09 14.49 7.88
CA LEU A 226 5.83 13.66 9.06
C LEU A 226 7.08 13.47 9.94
N ALA A 227 8.28 13.56 9.35
CA ALA A 227 9.56 13.35 10.03
C ALA A 227 10.62 14.36 9.54
N PRO A 228 10.44 15.67 9.78
CA PRO A 228 11.32 16.72 9.26
C PRO A 228 12.74 16.65 9.87
N ASP A 229 12.88 16.05 11.04
CA ASP A 229 14.17 15.89 11.72
C ASP A 229 14.92 14.61 11.29
N LEU A 230 14.26 13.68 10.59
CA LEU A 230 14.88 12.45 10.11
C LEU A 230 15.61 12.70 8.79
N ALA A 231 16.92 12.50 8.76
CA ALA A 231 17.72 12.68 7.55
C ALA A 231 17.30 11.69 6.46
N THR A 232 17.29 12.13 5.21
CA THR A 232 17.08 11.24 4.05
C THR A 232 18.31 10.37 3.82
N ALA A 233 18.14 9.26 3.10
CA ALA A 233 19.25 8.42 2.68
C ALA A 233 20.27 9.22 1.83
N ARG A 234 19.79 10.12 0.96
CA ARG A 234 20.65 11.01 0.16
C ARG A 234 21.51 11.93 1.02
N GLU A 235 20.95 12.56 2.05
CA GLU A 235 21.71 13.39 3.00
C GLU A 235 22.77 12.58 3.76
N GLN A 236 22.55 11.28 3.91
CA GLN A 236 23.50 10.35 4.54
C GLN A 236 24.48 9.69 3.55
N GLY A 237 24.42 10.06 2.25
CA GLY A 237 25.35 9.59 1.22
C GLY A 237 24.91 8.34 0.46
N PHE A 238 23.62 7.92 0.59
CA PHE A 238 23.05 6.80 -0.15
C PHE A 238 21.99 7.34 -1.11
N ASP A 239 22.24 7.27 -2.43
CA ASP A 239 21.28 7.71 -3.44
C ASP A 239 20.17 6.64 -3.64
N ILE A 240 19.29 6.56 -2.66
CA ILE A 240 18.17 5.62 -2.64
C ILE A 240 16.90 6.39 -2.34
N VAL A 241 15.89 6.24 -3.23
CA VAL A 241 14.54 6.80 -3.04
C VAL A 241 13.54 5.72 -3.38
N LEU A 242 12.64 5.42 -2.45
CA LEU A 242 11.55 4.49 -2.63
C LEU A 242 10.42 4.79 -1.65
N SER A 243 9.17 4.66 -2.12
CA SER A 243 7.98 4.81 -1.31
C SER A 243 6.92 3.77 -1.67
N SER A 244 5.93 3.63 -0.82
CA SER A 244 4.73 2.82 -1.07
C SER A 244 3.56 3.74 -1.42
N LEU A 245 3.04 3.62 -2.64
CA LEU A 245 1.70 4.13 -2.95
C LEU A 245 0.66 3.12 -2.46
N ARG A 246 -0.40 3.64 -1.82
CA ARG A 246 -1.53 2.83 -1.35
C ARG A 246 -2.80 3.39 -1.96
N GLY A 247 -3.23 2.77 -3.06
CA GLY A 247 -4.39 3.19 -3.82
C GLY A 247 -5.52 2.20 -3.75
N MET A 248 -6.71 2.68 -4.07
CA MET A 248 -7.91 1.86 -4.14
C MET A 248 -8.13 1.33 -5.55
N ALA A 249 -8.58 0.10 -5.64
CA ALA A 249 -8.88 -0.58 -6.89
C ALA A 249 -10.09 -1.51 -6.76
N ALA A 250 -10.65 -1.87 -7.90
CA ALA A 250 -11.69 -2.88 -8.07
C ALA A 250 -11.26 -3.89 -9.14
N PRO A 251 -11.97 -5.03 -9.32
CA PRO A 251 -11.74 -5.90 -10.47
C PRO A 251 -11.99 -5.15 -11.77
N LYS A 252 -11.23 -5.46 -12.81
CA LYS A 252 -11.39 -4.85 -14.15
C LYS A 252 -12.75 -5.20 -14.75
N GLY A 253 -13.39 -4.21 -15.39
CA GLY A 253 -14.64 -4.40 -16.12
C GLY A 253 -15.89 -3.97 -15.35
N LEU A 254 -15.77 -3.06 -14.40
CA LEU A 254 -16.92 -2.44 -13.74
C LEU A 254 -17.88 -1.78 -14.75
N PRO A 255 -19.20 -1.83 -14.52
CA PRO A 255 -20.14 -0.96 -15.22
C PRO A 255 -19.74 0.51 -15.09
N PRO A 256 -19.81 1.30 -16.18
CA PRO A 256 -19.33 2.69 -16.19
C PRO A 256 -19.89 3.56 -15.06
N GLU A 257 -21.20 3.44 -14.78
CA GLU A 257 -21.87 4.19 -13.72
C GLU A 257 -21.40 3.83 -12.31
N ILE A 258 -21.10 2.54 -12.06
CA ILE A 258 -20.56 2.08 -10.77
C ILE A 258 -19.13 2.58 -10.61
N ARG A 259 -18.33 2.46 -11.68
CA ARG A 259 -16.95 2.98 -11.70
C ARG A 259 -16.92 4.47 -11.38
N GLU A 260 -17.73 5.27 -12.07
CA GLU A 260 -17.78 6.72 -11.86
C GLU A 260 -18.16 7.07 -10.42
N ARG A 261 -19.16 6.38 -9.88
CA ARG A 261 -19.62 6.58 -8.50
C ARG A 261 -18.55 6.24 -7.47
N LEU A 262 -17.83 5.12 -7.66
CA LEU A 262 -16.71 4.72 -6.79
C LEU A 262 -15.56 5.73 -6.88
N VAL A 263 -15.14 6.12 -8.08
CA VAL A 263 -14.07 7.11 -8.30
C VAL A 263 -14.41 8.44 -7.63
N LYS A 264 -15.64 8.92 -7.80
CA LYS A 264 -16.12 10.15 -7.16
C LYS A 264 -16.12 10.03 -5.63
N ALA A 265 -16.59 8.91 -5.09
CA ALA A 265 -16.60 8.68 -3.64
C ALA A 265 -15.18 8.63 -3.07
N VAL A 266 -14.24 7.95 -3.74
CA VAL A 266 -12.81 7.90 -3.34
C VAL A 266 -12.19 9.29 -3.35
N ALA A 267 -12.39 10.07 -4.42
CA ALA A 267 -11.87 11.43 -4.52
C ALA A 267 -12.44 12.34 -3.43
N SER A 268 -13.77 12.26 -3.20
CA SER A 268 -14.43 13.08 -2.17
C SER A 268 -14.02 12.68 -0.77
N ALA A 269 -13.86 11.38 -0.48
CA ALA A 269 -13.38 10.88 0.81
C ALA A 269 -11.94 11.31 1.09
N ALA A 270 -11.06 11.26 0.09
CA ALA A 270 -9.67 11.72 0.21
C ALA A 270 -9.56 13.23 0.44
N ALA A 271 -10.50 14.01 -0.11
CA ALA A 271 -10.58 15.46 0.06
C ALA A 271 -11.34 15.91 1.32
N ASP A 272 -11.99 15.00 2.05
CA ASP A 272 -12.77 15.34 3.24
C ASP A 272 -11.85 15.87 4.35
N PRO A 273 -12.10 17.10 4.87
CA PRO A 273 -11.23 17.70 5.89
C PRO A 273 -11.15 16.90 7.20
N GLU A 274 -12.23 16.20 7.58
CA GLU A 274 -12.22 15.35 8.78
C GLU A 274 -11.37 14.12 8.58
N PHE A 275 -11.43 13.48 7.39
CA PHE A 275 -10.53 12.39 7.05
C PHE A 275 -9.08 12.85 7.05
N GLN A 276 -8.77 13.99 6.44
CA GLN A 276 -7.40 14.54 6.40
C GLN A 276 -6.86 14.81 7.81
N ALA A 277 -7.70 15.37 8.68
CA ALA A 277 -7.34 15.58 10.08
C ALA A 277 -7.12 14.26 10.85
N GLN A 278 -7.91 13.22 10.55
CA GLN A 278 -7.68 11.88 11.11
C GLN A 278 -6.41 11.24 10.58
N ALA A 279 -6.17 11.31 9.26
CA ALA A 279 -4.98 10.77 8.61
C ALA A 279 -3.69 11.31 9.23
N THR A 280 -3.66 12.60 9.55
CA THR A 280 -2.56 13.22 10.30
C THR A 280 -2.33 12.56 11.66
N LYS A 281 -3.40 12.19 12.38
CA LYS A 281 -3.30 11.58 13.72
C LYS A 281 -2.70 10.18 13.70
N PHE A 282 -2.84 9.44 12.62
CA PHE A 282 -2.21 8.13 12.46
C PHE A 282 -1.05 8.13 11.45
N PHE A 283 -0.47 9.32 11.22
CA PHE A 283 0.72 9.51 10.41
C PHE A 283 0.61 8.98 8.97
N ALA A 284 -0.57 9.10 8.34
CA ALA A 284 -0.74 8.73 6.95
C ALA A 284 -0.40 9.92 6.02
N PRO A 285 0.68 9.83 5.22
CA PRO A 285 1.05 10.91 4.29
C PRO A 285 0.14 10.87 3.07
N LEU A 286 -0.90 11.70 3.09
CA LEU A 286 -1.88 11.79 2.03
C LEU A 286 -1.27 12.34 0.74
N ARG A 287 -1.45 11.62 -0.36
CA ARG A 287 -1.16 12.04 -1.72
C ARG A 287 -2.24 11.49 -2.64
N PHE A 288 -3.30 12.26 -2.82
CA PHE A 288 -4.34 11.83 -3.75
C PHE A 288 -3.87 11.94 -5.19
N LEU A 289 -4.03 10.84 -5.95
CA LEU A 289 -3.87 10.79 -7.39
C LEU A 289 -5.18 10.31 -8.01
N THR A 290 -5.62 10.97 -9.07
CA THR A 290 -6.73 10.48 -9.89
C THR A 290 -6.39 9.11 -10.49
N PRO A 291 -7.38 8.31 -10.93
CA PRO A 291 -7.12 7.03 -11.58
C PRO A 291 -6.08 7.10 -12.70
N ALA A 292 -6.19 8.13 -13.57
CA ALA A 292 -5.25 8.30 -14.69
C ALA A 292 -3.83 8.67 -14.25
N GLN A 293 -3.68 9.47 -13.20
CA GLN A 293 -2.37 9.79 -12.61
C GLN A 293 -1.75 8.56 -11.95
N PHE A 294 -2.55 7.81 -11.19
CA PHE A 294 -2.09 6.60 -10.50
C PHE A 294 -1.68 5.52 -11.52
N GLU A 295 -2.45 5.31 -12.59
CA GLU A 295 -2.10 4.39 -13.67
C GLU A 295 -0.77 4.78 -14.34
N ARG A 296 -0.55 6.07 -14.58
CA ARG A 296 0.71 6.56 -15.14
C ARG A 296 1.89 6.25 -14.23
N GLU A 297 1.79 6.53 -12.92
CA GLU A 297 2.87 6.24 -11.98
C GLU A 297 3.16 4.74 -11.87
N ILE A 298 2.13 3.88 -11.84
CA ILE A 298 2.30 2.43 -11.88
C ILE A 298 3.06 1.99 -13.13
N ARG A 299 2.71 2.51 -14.30
CA ARG A 299 3.34 2.14 -15.57
C ARG A 299 4.81 2.59 -15.64
N GLU A 300 5.09 3.80 -15.17
CA GLU A 300 6.46 4.33 -15.10
C GLU A 300 7.32 3.52 -14.11
N ALA A 301 6.77 3.21 -12.95
CA ALA A 301 7.44 2.41 -11.94
C ALA A 301 7.65 0.95 -12.39
N ASP A 302 6.70 0.32 -13.09
CA ASP A 302 6.82 -1.05 -13.61
C ASP A 302 8.04 -1.18 -14.55
N ALA A 303 8.26 -0.20 -15.42
CA ALA A 303 9.44 -0.18 -16.29
C ALA A 303 10.75 -0.11 -15.47
N GLY A 304 10.78 0.70 -14.42
CA GLY A 304 11.93 0.81 -13.51
C GLY A 304 12.17 -0.50 -12.74
N PHE A 305 11.13 -1.16 -12.23
CA PHE A 305 11.28 -2.43 -11.52
C PHE A 305 11.69 -3.57 -12.43
N ARG A 306 11.24 -3.63 -13.69
CA ARG A 306 11.74 -4.58 -14.67
C ARG A 306 13.21 -4.39 -14.99
N GLN A 307 13.70 -3.15 -15.04
CA GLN A 307 15.14 -2.89 -15.17
C GLN A 307 15.89 -3.28 -13.90
N MET A 308 15.37 -2.91 -12.71
CA MET A 308 15.98 -3.28 -11.43
C MET A 308 16.10 -4.80 -11.28
N TRP A 309 15.08 -5.56 -11.68
CA TRP A 309 15.09 -7.03 -11.63
C TRP A 309 16.29 -7.67 -12.33
N LYS A 310 16.71 -7.11 -13.47
CA LYS A 310 17.87 -7.62 -14.22
C LYS A 310 19.18 -7.41 -13.48
N GLU A 311 19.27 -6.34 -12.70
CA GLU A 311 20.50 -5.95 -12.00
C GLU A 311 20.53 -6.42 -10.55
N LEU A 312 19.38 -6.48 -9.91
CA LEU A 312 19.19 -6.77 -8.50
C LEU A 312 17.93 -7.63 -8.31
N PRO A 313 17.95 -8.90 -8.70
CA PRO A 313 16.81 -9.79 -8.54
C PRO A 313 16.51 -10.00 -7.05
N TRP A 314 15.23 -9.83 -6.70
CA TRP A 314 14.74 -9.93 -5.31
C TRP A 314 14.15 -11.29 -4.95
N ALA A 315 14.19 -12.29 -5.84
CA ALA A 315 13.81 -13.66 -5.47
C ALA A 315 14.76 -14.20 -4.40
N GLU A 316 14.19 -14.83 -3.38
CA GLU A 316 14.98 -15.61 -2.43
C GLU A 316 15.50 -16.88 -3.12
N LYS A 317 16.79 -17.17 -2.95
CA LYS A 317 17.42 -18.36 -3.50
C LYS A 317 17.22 -19.56 -2.57
#